data_8e6c9071793446ff9844343474a329fa
#
_entry.id   8e6c9071793446ff9844343474a329fa
#
_cell.length_a   1.000
_cell.length_b   1.000
_cell.length_c   1.000
_cell.angle_alpha   90.00
_cell.angle_beta   90.00
_cell.angle_gamma   90.00
#
_symmetry.space_group_name_H-M   'P 1'
#
loop_
_entity.id
_entity.type
_entity.pdbx_description
1 polymer ?
#
loop_
_entity_poly.entity_id
_entity_poly.type
_entity_poly.pdbx_seq_one_letter_code
_entity_poly.pdbx_strand_id
1 'polypeptide(L)'
;RLSATVCGQIIGSVVPLIYFATNTTGSLKLTKAKFDWKCIWKACGNGSSEMLTNLSTSLVSVVYNLQLMKLANENGIAAYGVIMYVSFIFMAIFFGYAIGVTPIIGYNYGAGNKKQLHSLLKKSLVITAVTAITMTVLSEVLALPIARIFVGYDDTLCRMTQTGMMLFSISFLFCGFNVFGSG
;
A
#
# COMPACT_ATOMS: atom_id res chain seq x y z
N ARG A 1 -0.70 -12.00 -21.32
CA ARG A 1 -0.70 -11.26 -20.02
C ARG A 1 -0.93 -9.76 -20.19
N LEU A 2 -0.25 -9.09 -21.13
CA LEU A 2 -0.44 -7.64 -21.40
C LEU A 2 -1.90 -7.29 -21.75
N SER A 3 -2.56 -8.06 -22.61
CA SER A 3 -3.94 -7.83 -23.01
C SER A 3 -4.93 -7.93 -21.84
N ALA A 4 -4.74 -8.85 -20.90
CA ALA A 4 -5.60 -8.98 -19.73
C ALA A 4 -5.47 -7.75 -18.80
N THR A 5 -4.25 -7.23 -18.60
CA THR A 5 -4.00 -6.02 -17.80
C THR A 5 -4.63 -4.79 -18.46
N VAL A 6 -4.48 -4.64 -19.78
CA VAL A 6 -5.08 -3.53 -20.55
C VAL A 6 -6.60 -3.59 -20.48
N CYS A 7 -7.21 -4.77 -20.69
CA CYS A 7 -8.66 -4.93 -20.56
C CYS A 7 -9.14 -4.58 -19.14
N GLY A 8 -8.44 -5.02 -18.09
CA GLY A 8 -8.78 -4.69 -16.71
C GLY A 8 -8.75 -3.18 -16.43
N GLN A 9 -7.74 -2.48 -16.96
CA GLN A 9 -7.64 -1.02 -16.82
C GLN A 9 -8.71 -0.28 -17.61
N ILE A 10 -9.04 -0.73 -18.84
CA ILE A 10 -10.11 -0.14 -19.63
C ILE A 10 -11.46 -0.29 -18.91
N ILE A 11 -11.79 -1.49 -18.46
CA ILE A 11 -13.05 -1.75 -17.75
C ILE A 11 -13.09 -0.90 -16.46
N GLY A 12 -12.02 -0.89 -15.67
CA GLY A 12 -11.92 -0.13 -14.43
C GLY A 12 -12.04 1.39 -14.62
N SER A 13 -11.71 1.91 -15.80
CA SER A 13 -11.84 3.33 -16.14
C SER A 13 -13.18 3.68 -16.77
N VAL A 14 -13.69 2.84 -17.68
CA VAL A 14 -14.92 3.11 -18.46
C VAL A 14 -16.17 2.95 -17.58
N VAL A 15 -16.21 1.96 -16.70
CA VAL A 15 -17.37 1.72 -15.83
C VAL A 15 -17.70 2.93 -14.93
N PRO A 16 -16.74 3.53 -14.18
CA PRO A 16 -17.03 4.75 -13.41
C PRO A 16 -17.41 5.94 -14.29
N LEU A 17 -16.79 6.11 -15.47
CA LEU A 17 -17.15 7.19 -16.39
C LEU A 17 -18.59 7.08 -16.88
N ILE A 18 -19.03 5.89 -17.26
CA ILE A 18 -20.42 5.63 -17.66
C ILE A 18 -21.36 5.89 -16.49
N TYR A 19 -21.01 5.43 -15.28
CA TYR A 19 -21.80 5.68 -14.08
C TYR A 19 -21.99 7.17 -13.82
N PHE A 20 -20.93 7.98 -13.84
CA PHE A 20 -21.03 9.42 -13.62
C PHE A 20 -21.69 10.18 -14.76
N ALA A 21 -21.64 9.66 -16.00
CA ALA A 21 -22.33 10.24 -17.15
C ALA A 21 -23.84 9.97 -17.12
N THR A 22 -24.25 8.79 -16.62
CA THR A 22 -25.67 8.37 -16.61
C THR A 22 -26.39 8.69 -15.30
N ASN A 23 -25.66 8.90 -14.19
CA ASN A 23 -26.25 9.16 -12.89
C ASN A 23 -26.77 10.60 -12.79
N THR A 24 -28.09 10.76 -12.90
CA THR A 24 -28.78 12.06 -12.82
C THR A 24 -29.16 12.47 -11.39
N THR A 25 -29.16 11.54 -10.44
CA THR A 25 -29.64 11.77 -9.05
C THR A 25 -28.52 12.03 -8.03
N GLY A 26 -27.25 11.75 -8.36
CA GLY A 26 -26.11 11.96 -7.48
C GLY A 26 -25.66 13.43 -7.37
N SER A 27 -25.03 13.76 -6.25
CA SER A 27 -24.40 15.07 -6.03
C SER A 27 -23.19 15.33 -6.92
N LEU A 28 -22.56 14.25 -7.44
CA LEU A 28 -21.41 14.31 -8.35
C LEU A 28 -21.91 14.09 -9.78
N LYS A 29 -21.76 15.10 -10.62
CA LYS A 29 -22.12 15.06 -12.05
C LYS A 29 -20.96 15.58 -12.90
N LEU A 30 -20.81 15.02 -14.10
CA LEU A 30 -19.89 15.56 -15.08
C LEU A 30 -20.45 16.90 -15.59
N THR A 31 -19.83 17.98 -15.17
CA THR A 31 -20.18 19.35 -15.60
C THR A 31 -18.98 20.01 -16.24
N LYS A 32 -19.22 21.05 -17.07
CA LYS A 32 -18.13 21.86 -17.60
C LYS A 32 -17.50 22.64 -16.44
N ALA A 33 -16.34 22.18 -15.98
CA ALA A 33 -15.59 22.85 -14.93
C ALA A 33 -14.92 24.11 -15.48
N LYS A 34 -14.97 25.21 -14.69
CA LYS A 34 -14.11 26.37 -14.95
C LYS A 34 -12.70 26.03 -14.51
N PHE A 35 -11.73 26.34 -15.37
CA PHE A 35 -10.33 26.11 -15.10
C PHE A 35 -9.83 27.10 -14.04
N ASP A 36 -9.47 26.59 -12.86
CA ASP A 36 -8.94 27.38 -11.75
C ASP A 36 -7.50 26.99 -11.45
N TRP A 37 -6.55 27.81 -11.90
CA TRP A 37 -5.13 27.62 -11.66
C TRP A 37 -4.77 27.52 -10.18
N LYS A 38 -5.44 28.27 -9.31
CA LYS A 38 -5.15 28.27 -7.88
C LYS A 38 -5.49 26.93 -7.24
N CYS A 39 -6.61 26.33 -7.66
CA CYS A 39 -7.01 25.01 -7.21
C CYS A 39 -6.02 23.93 -7.69
N ILE A 40 -5.57 24.02 -8.96
CA ILE A 40 -4.59 23.09 -9.53
C ILE A 40 -3.26 23.15 -8.79
N TRP A 41 -2.70 24.34 -8.57
CA TRP A 41 -1.45 24.51 -7.83
C TRP A 41 -1.55 23.97 -6.40
N LYS A 42 -2.68 24.18 -5.72
CA LYS A 42 -2.92 23.63 -4.39
C LYS A 42 -2.99 22.09 -4.41
N ALA A 43 -3.65 21.52 -5.41
CA ALA A 43 -3.71 20.07 -5.60
C ALA A 43 -2.31 19.48 -5.91
N CYS A 44 -1.53 20.12 -6.79
CA CYS A 44 -0.16 19.72 -7.09
C CYS A 44 0.74 19.80 -5.86
N GLY A 45 0.63 20.85 -5.06
CA GLY A 45 1.36 20.99 -3.80
C GLY A 45 1.03 19.88 -2.80
N ASN A 46 -0.25 19.51 -2.70
CA ASN A 46 -0.67 18.41 -1.83
C ASN A 46 -0.18 17.04 -2.36
N GLY A 47 -0.22 16.84 -3.68
CA GLY A 47 0.25 15.59 -4.31
C GLY A 47 1.77 15.46 -4.40
N SER A 48 2.54 16.54 -4.24
CA SER A 48 4.00 16.51 -4.33
C SER A 48 4.65 15.64 -3.23
N SER A 49 4.05 15.59 -2.06
CA SER A 49 4.51 14.73 -0.95
C SER A 49 4.44 13.25 -1.35
N GLU A 50 3.32 12.82 -1.92
CA GLU A 50 3.13 11.45 -2.39
C GLU A 50 4.08 11.11 -3.54
N MET A 51 4.28 12.04 -4.47
CA MET A 51 5.24 11.89 -5.56
C MET A 51 6.67 11.68 -5.03
N LEU A 52 7.10 12.49 -4.05
CA LEU A 52 8.44 12.36 -3.45
C LEU A 52 8.60 11.03 -2.71
N THR A 53 7.57 10.55 -2.02
CA THR A 53 7.57 9.25 -1.35
C THR A 53 7.75 8.13 -2.37
N ASN A 54 7.02 8.16 -3.48
CA ASN A 54 7.13 7.15 -4.54
C ASN A 54 8.50 7.18 -5.24
N LEU A 55 9.04 8.37 -5.49
CA LEU A 55 10.40 8.53 -6.05
C LEU A 55 11.45 7.96 -5.08
N SER A 56 11.36 8.28 -3.79
CA SER A 56 12.29 7.77 -2.77
C SER A 56 12.23 6.25 -2.69
N THR A 57 11.03 5.68 -2.67
CA THR A 57 10.85 4.22 -2.65
C THR A 57 11.47 3.56 -3.88
N SER A 58 11.30 4.16 -5.06
CA SER A 58 11.87 3.66 -6.31
C SER A 58 13.41 3.72 -6.28
N LEU A 59 13.99 4.81 -5.82
CA LEU A 59 15.45 4.96 -5.68
C LEU A 59 16.03 3.94 -4.69
N VAL A 60 15.40 3.78 -3.54
CA VAL A 60 15.79 2.78 -2.53
C VAL A 60 15.74 1.38 -3.13
N SER A 61 14.70 1.05 -3.88
CA SER A 61 14.57 -0.26 -4.54
C SER A 61 15.71 -0.52 -5.54
N VAL A 62 16.07 0.48 -6.35
CA VAL A 62 17.21 0.36 -7.30
C VAL A 62 18.52 0.14 -6.55
N VAL A 63 18.81 0.93 -5.50
CA VAL A 63 20.03 0.79 -4.71
C VAL A 63 20.08 -0.58 -4.03
N TYR A 64 18.96 -1.04 -3.49
CA TYR A 64 18.84 -2.36 -2.86
C TYR A 64 19.15 -3.49 -3.85
N ASN A 65 18.56 -3.46 -5.04
CA ASN A 65 18.82 -4.45 -6.08
C ASN A 65 20.30 -4.46 -6.51
N LEU A 66 20.95 -3.29 -6.63
CA LEU A 66 22.36 -3.18 -6.95
C LEU A 66 23.26 -3.78 -5.86
N GLN A 67 22.92 -3.57 -4.59
CA GLN A 67 23.67 -4.15 -3.47
C GLN A 67 23.45 -5.66 -3.36
N LEU A 68 22.23 -6.14 -3.53
CA LEU A 68 21.92 -7.57 -3.51
C LEU A 68 22.63 -8.31 -4.64
N MET A 69 22.71 -7.72 -5.83
CA MET A 69 23.47 -8.28 -6.94
C MET A 69 24.95 -8.45 -6.61
N LYS A 70 25.56 -7.49 -5.91
CA LYS A 70 26.96 -7.57 -5.49
C LYS A 70 27.21 -8.59 -4.37
N LEU A 71 26.28 -8.74 -3.43
CA LEU A 71 26.47 -9.58 -2.23
C LEU A 71 26.00 -11.02 -2.40
N ALA A 72 24.91 -11.24 -3.12
CA ALA A 72 24.24 -12.53 -3.22
C ALA A 72 23.86 -12.91 -4.67
N ASN A 73 24.36 -12.18 -5.65
CA ASN A 73 24.10 -12.40 -7.07
C ASN A 73 22.60 -12.45 -7.41
N GLU A 74 22.22 -13.21 -8.42
CA GLU A 74 20.81 -13.36 -8.86
C GLU A 74 19.90 -13.94 -7.78
N ASN A 75 20.43 -14.80 -6.91
CA ASN A 75 19.67 -15.41 -5.81
C ASN A 75 19.20 -14.35 -4.80
N GLY A 76 20.02 -13.35 -4.51
CA GLY A 76 19.62 -12.24 -3.63
C GLY A 76 18.46 -11.41 -4.20
N ILE A 77 18.51 -11.13 -5.50
CA ILE A 77 17.44 -10.38 -6.18
C ILE A 77 16.16 -11.21 -6.23
N ALA A 78 16.25 -12.51 -6.51
CA ALA A 78 15.11 -13.41 -6.55
C ALA A 78 14.43 -13.52 -5.18
N ALA A 79 15.22 -13.73 -4.10
CA ALA A 79 14.70 -13.77 -2.73
C ALA A 79 14.01 -12.46 -2.36
N TYR A 80 14.63 -11.32 -2.65
CA TYR A 80 14.04 -9.99 -2.41
C TYR A 80 12.73 -9.78 -3.18
N GLY A 81 12.69 -10.24 -4.42
CA GLY A 81 11.46 -10.19 -5.24
C GLY A 81 10.29 -10.91 -4.57
N VAL A 82 10.51 -12.13 -4.07
CA VAL A 82 9.48 -12.90 -3.34
C VAL A 82 9.03 -12.15 -2.08
N ILE A 83 9.98 -11.63 -1.29
CA ILE A 83 9.68 -10.88 -0.07
C ILE A 83 8.83 -9.64 -0.40
N MET A 84 9.17 -8.91 -1.45
CA MET A 84 8.42 -7.73 -1.88
C MET A 84 6.98 -8.07 -2.31
N TYR A 85 6.78 -9.14 -3.09
CA TYR A 85 5.43 -9.57 -3.49
C TYR A 85 4.55 -9.91 -2.28
N VAL A 86 5.09 -10.64 -1.31
CA VAL A 86 4.36 -10.97 -0.08
C VAL A 86 4.08 -9.73 0.75
N SER A 87 5.07 -8.84 0.84
CA SER A 87 4.93 -7.57 1.56
C SER A 87 3.83 -6.69 0.99
N PHE A 88 3.67 -6.63 -0.34
CA PHE A 88 2.58 -5.89 -0.96
C PHE A 88 1.20 -6.41 -0.56
N ILE A 89 1.04 -7.73 -0.42
CA ILE A 89 -0.23 -8.33 0.04
C ILE A 89 -0.53 -7.89 1.47
N PHE A 90 0.47 -7.92 2.36
CA PHE A 90 0.30 -7.52 3.76
C PHE A 90 0.08 -6.01 3.91
N MET A 91 0.81 -5.20 3.14
CA MET A 91 0.63 -3.75 3.11
C MET A 91 -0.75 -3.34 2.59
N ALA A 92 -1.34 -4.09 1.67
CA ALA A 92 -2.69 -3.81 1.17
C ALA A 92 -3.75 -3.82 2.29
N ILE A 93 -3.55 -4.61 3.35
CA ILE A 93 -4.44 -4.64 4.51
C ILE A 93 -4.37 -3.31 5.29
N PHE A 94 -3.16 -2.79 5.52
CA PHE A 94 -2.97 -1.49 6.19
C PHE A 94 -3.51 -0.34 5.35
N PHE A 95 -3.26 -0.33 4.05
CA PHE A 95 -3.81 0.67 3.14
C PHE A 95 -5.34 0.60 3.07
N GLY A 96 -5.90 -0.61 2.99
CA GLY A 96 -7.35 -0.81 2.98
C GLY A 96 -8.00 -0.24 4.23
N TYR A 97 -7.40 -0.47 5.40
CA TYR A 97 -7.87 0.10 6.65
C TYR A 97 -7.76 1.63 6.66
N ALA A 98 -6.60 2.20 6.31
CA ALA A 98 -6.37 3.64 6.30
C ALA A 98 -7.35 4.36 5.37
N ILE A 99 -7.49 3.88 4.13
CA ILE A 99 -8.44 4.45 3.15
C ILE A 99 -9.89 4.33 3.65
N GLY A 100 -10.27 3.21 4.27
CA GLY A 100 -11.62 3.00 4.79
C GLY A 100 -11.98 3.91 5.96
N VAL A 101 -11.01 4.30 6.78
CA VAL A 101 -11.24 5.17 7.96
C VAL A 101 -11.19 6.66 7.60
N THR A 102 -10.45 7.05 6.57
CA THR A 102 -10.27 8.45 6.15
C THR A 102 -11.61 9.21 5.96
N PRO A 103 -12.66 8.67 5.29
CA PRO A 103 -13.94 9.38 5.17
C PRO A 103 -14.62 9.62 6.50
N ILE A 104 -14.51 8.68 7.46
CA ILE A 104 -15.11 8.79 8.79
C ILE A 104 -14.39 9.87 9.60
N ILE A 105 -13.08 9.95 9.49
CA ILE A 105 -12.27 11.01 10.10
C ILE A 105 -12.68 12.37 9.52
N GLY A 106 -12.72 12.46 8.19
CA GLY A 106 -13.10 13.70 7.48
C GLY A 106 -14.49 14.22 7.88
N TYR A 107 -15.48 13.31 7.96
CA TYR A 107 -16.83 13.67 8.39
C TYR A 107 -16.87 14.22 9.82
N ASN A 108 -16.25 13.53 10.79
CA ASN A 108 -16.23 13.97 12.19
C ASN A 108 -15.42 15.24 12.39
N TYR A 109 -14.36 15.43 11.61
CA TYR A 109 -13.55 16.65 11.60
C TYR A 109 -14.39 17.84 11.10
N GLY A 110 -15.08 17.69 9.97
CA GLY A 110 -15.94 18.71 9.41
C GLY A 110 -17.14 19.06 10.32
N ALA A 111 -17.66 18.08 11.06
CA ALA A 111 -18.73 18.27 12.06
C ALA A 111 -18.23 18.86 13.38
N GLY A 112 -16.93 19.08 13.57
CA GLY A 112 -16.35 19.61 14.81
C GLY A 112 -16.45 18.64 16.01
N ASN A 113 -16.72 17.37 15.78
CA ASN A 113 -16.94 16.37 16.84
C ASN A 113 -15.64 15.81 17.41
N LYS A 114 -14.94 16.61 18.21
CA LYS A 114 -13.65 16.28 18.81
C LYS A 114 -13.69 15.00 19.66
N LYS A 115 -14.79 14.72 20.35
CA LYS A 115 -14.94 13.54 21.20
C LYS A 115 -14.94 12.25 20.38
N GLN A 116 -15.67 12.24 19.27
CA GLN A 116 -15.69 11.10 18.35
C GLN A 116 -14.35 10.92 17.65
N LEU A 117 -13.72 12.02 17.25
CA LEU A 117 -12.41 12.01 16.60
C LEU A 117 -11.34 11.37 17.50
N HIS A 118 -11.29 11.76 18.79
CA HIS A 118 -10.36 11.17 19.75
C HIS A 118 -10.65 9.69 20.02
N SER A 119 -11.92 9.31 20.14
CA SER A 119 -12.31 7.89 20.28
C SER A 119 -11.93 7.06 19.05
N LEU A 120 -12.14 7.63 17.86
CA LEU A 120 -11.77 6.98 16.60
C LEU A 120 -10.26 6.78 16.49
N LEU A 121 -9.46 7.81 16.80
CA LEU A 121 -8.00 7.72 16.82
C LEU A 121 -7.52 6.60 17.75
N LYS A 122 -8.04 6.57 18.99
CA LYS A 122 -7.65 5.53 19.96
C LYS A 122 -8.00 4.13 19.46
N LYS A 123 -9.20 3.93 18.93
CA LYS A 123 -9.63 2.64 18.36
C LYS A 123 -8.78 2.25 17.15
N SER A 124 -8.48 3.19 16.28
CA SER A 124 -7.65 2.95 15.09
C SER A 124 -6.23 2.55 15.47
N LEU A 125 -5.63 3.20 16.46
CA LEU A 125 -4.30 2.81 16.96
C LEU A 125 -4.29 1.38 17.52
N VAL A 126 -5.33 1.00 18.27
CA VAL A 126 -5.44 -0.37 18.79
C VAL A 126 -5.61 -1.38 17.65
N ILE A 127 -6.50 -1.11 16.70
CA ILE A 127 -6.70 -1.99 15.54
C ILE A 127 -5.41 -2.13 14.74
N THR A 128 -4.72 -1.02 14.45
CA THR A 128 -3.43 -1.04 13.74
C THR A 128 -2.38 -1.84 14.49
N ALA A 129 -2.28 -1.69 15.82
CA ALA A 129 -1.35 -2.45 16.63
C ALA A 129 -1.64 -3.96 16.59
N VAL A 130 -2.91 -4.35 16.78
CA VAL A 130 -3.31 -5.77 16.72
C VAL A 130 -3.06 -6.35 15.33
N THR A 131 -3.41 -5.61 14.28
CA THR A 131 -3.16 -6.04 12.90
C THR A 131 -1.67 -6.17 12.62
N ALA A 132 -0.84 -5.22 13.07
CA ALA A 132 0.61 -5.25 12.89
C ALA A 132 1.24 -6.49 13.55
N ILE A 133 0.88 -6.78 14.80
CA ILE A 133 1.35 -7.97 15.50
C ILE A 133 0.89 -9.24 14.78
N THR A 134 -0.39 -9.32 14.41
CA THR A 134 -0.94 -10.48 13.69
C THR A 134 -0.22 -10.71 12.36
N MET A 135 0.06 -9.64 11.58
CA MET A 135 0.76 -9.75 10.31
C MET A 135 2.22 -10.16 10.47
N THR A 136 2.90 -9.68 11.52
CA THR A 136 4.26 -10.10 11.84
C THR A 136 4.30 -11.59 12.17
N VAL A 137 3.46 -12.06 13.09
CA VAL A 137 3.40 -13.48 13.47
C VAL A 137 3.02 -14.35 12.26
N LEU A 138 2.04 -13.91 11.48
CA LEU A 138 1.61 -14.63 10.28
C LEU A 138 2.73 -14.72 9.25
N SER A 139 3.48 -13.65 9.05
CA SER A 139 4.65 -13.62 8.15
C SER A 139 5.74 -14.59 8.60
N GLU A 140 6.03 -14.68 9.89
CA GLU A 140 7.02 -15.62 10.43
C GLU A 140 6.58 -17.08 10.27
N VAL A 141 5.33 -17.38 10.60
CA VAL A 141 4.78 -18.74 10.46
C VAL A 141 4.74 -19.18 9.00
N LEU A 142 4.37 -18.26 8.11
CA LEU A 142 4.26 -18.54 6.67
C LEU A 142 5.58 -18.38 5.91
N ALA A 143 6.67 -17.92 6.51
CA ALA A 143 7.94 -17.68 5.84
C ALA A 143 8.46 -18.92 5.11
N LEU A 144 8.49 -20.09 5.77
CA LEU A 144 8.93 -21.33 5.16
C LEU A 144 7.96 -21.89 4.10
N PRO A 145 6.64 -21.99 4.35
CA PRO A 145 5.69 -22.40 3.31
C PRO A 145 5.75 -21.52 2.06
N ILE A 146 5.79 -20.19 2.23
CA ILE A 146 5.89 -19.26 1.12
C ILE A 146 7.20 -19.43 0.35
N ALA A 147 8.35 -19.50 1.05
CA ALA A 147 9.64 -19.74 0.41
C ALA A 147 9.61 -21.02 -0.43
N ARG A 148 9.02 -22.10 0.09
CA ARG A 148 8.89 -23.37 -0.66
C ARG A 148 8.00 -23.27 -1.88
N ILE A 149 6.91 -22.53 -1.81
CA ILE A 149 5.99 -22.36 -2.95
C ILE A 149 6.66 -21.59 -4.09
N PHE A 150 7.40 -20.53 -3.78
CA PHE A 150 7.98 -19.64 -4.78
C PHE A 150 9.35 -20.10 -5.30
N VAL A 151 10.18 -20.66 -4.42
CA VAL A 151 11.61 -20.95 -4.72
C VAL A 151 12.05 -22.31 -4.18
N GLY A 152 11.13 -23.26 -4.00
CA GLY A 152 11.40 -24.60 -3.46
C GLY A 152 12.25 -25.51 -4.35
N TYR A 153 12.63 -25.06 -5.54
CA TYR A 153 13.54 -25.76 -6.44
C TYR A 153 15.03 -25.59 -6.09
N ASP A 154 15.37 -24.65 -5.23
CA ASP A 154 16.74 -24.36 -4.75
C ASP A 154 16.73 -24.16 -3.23
N ASP A 155 17.37 -25.07 -2.50
CA ASP A 155 17.41 -25.02 -1.03
C ASP A 155 18.16 -23.80 -0.49
N THR A 156 19.18 -23.32 -1.19
CA THR A 156 19.94 -22.13 -0.79
C THR A 156 19.08 -20.89 -0.91
N LEU A 157 18.39 -20.74 -2.03
CA LEU A 157 17.49 -19.65 -2.29
C LEU A 157 16.27 -19.68 -1.34
N CYS A 158 15.75 -20.87 -1.05
CA CYS A 158 14.65 -21.07 -0.12
C CYS A 158 15.02 -20.60 1.30
N ARG A 159 16.20 -20.99 1.81
CA ARG A 159 16.70 -20.54 3.12
C ARG A 159 16.96 -19.03 3.15
N MET A 160 17.52 -18.47 2.09
CA MET A 160 17.76 -17.02 1.97
C MET A 160 16.43 -16.25 2.00
N THR A 161 15.43 -16.70 1.24
CA THR A 161 14.10 -16.11 1.20
C THR A 161 13.41 -16.21 2.57
N GLN A 162 13.47 -17.36 3.23
CA GLN A 162 12.90 -17.55 4.56
C GLN A 162 13.53 -16.61 5.58
N THR A 163 14.86 -16.56 5.66
CA THR A 163 15.57 -15.69 6.61
C THR A 163 15.29 -14.21 6.33
N GLY A 164 15.33 -13.83 5.05
CA GLY A 164 15.03 -12.46 4.64
C GLY A 164 13.59 -12.05 4.98
N MET A 165 12.63 -12.97 4.82
CA MET A 165 11.22 -12.72 5.16
C MET A 165 11.01 -12.58 6.67
N MET A 166 11.68 -13.39 7.50
CA MET A 166 11.64 -13.27 8.96
C MET A 166 12.21 -11.93 9.45
N LEU A 167 13.34 -11.49 8.88
CA LEU A 167 13.93 -10.19 9.20
C LEU A 167 13.03 -9.03 8.75
N PHE A 168 12.43 -9.17 7.56
CA PHE A 168 11.55 -8.14 7.00
C PHE A 168 10.23 -8.03 7.75
N SER A 169 9.74 -9.13 8.33
CA SER A 169 8.47 -9.18 9.08
C SER A 169 8.43 -8.18 10.24
N ILE A 170 9.58 -7.88 10.87
CA ILE A 170 9.71 -6.90 11.94
C ILE A 170 9.24 -5.50 11.46
N SER A 171 9.44 -5.19 10.16
CA SER A 171 9.02 -3.92 9.60
C SER A 171 7.50 -3.71 9.65
N PHE A 172 6.70 -4.79 9.63
CA PHE A 172 5.25 -4.70 9.69
C PHE A 172 4.73 -4.12 10.99
N LEU A 173 5.49 -4.26 12.10
CA LEU A 173 5.14 -3.64 13.38
C LEU A 173 5.04 -2.12 13.28
N PHE A 174 5.88 -1.51 12.43
CA PHE A 174 5.96 -0.07 12.28
C PHE A 174 5.20 0.45 11.06
N CYS A 175 5.12 -0.37 10.00
CA CYS A 175 4.46 0.00 8.74
C CYS A 175 3.00 0.41 8.94
N GLY A 176 2.24 -0.32 9.74
CA GLY A 176 0.84 -0.03 10.00
C GLY A 176 0.63 1.36 10.62
N PHE A 177 1.47 1.73 11.59
CA PHE A 177 1.43 3.05 12.22
C PHE A 177 1.84 4.16 11.25
N ASN A 178 2.84 3.89 10.40
CA ASN A 178 3.29 4.86 9.40
C ASN A 178 2.17 5.11 8.36
N VAL A 179 1.59 4.06 7.80
CA VAL A 179 0.50 4.16 6.82
C VAL A 179 -0.72 4.88 7.41
N PHE A 180 -1.12 4.53 8.63
CA PHE A 180 -2.25 5.19 9.29
C PHE A 180 -1.95 6.65 9.66
N GLY A 181 -0.72 6.97 10.05
CA GLY A 181 -0.34 8.33 10.46
C GLY A 181 -0.06 9.29 9.31
N SER A 182 0.19 8.76 8.10
CA SER A 182 0.43 9.57 6.89
C SER A 182 -0.84 9.81 6.05
N GLY A 183 -1.90 9.07 6.28
CA GLY A 183 -3.19 9.18 5.57
C GLY A 183 -4.20 10.01 6.34
#